data_3c187703c7394222392c280ece2030db
#
_entry.id   3c187703c7394222392c280ece2030db
#
_cell.length_a   1.000
_cell.length_b   1.000
_cell.length_c   1.000
_cell.angle_alpha   90.00
_cell.angle_beta   90.00
_cell.angle_gamma   90.00
#
_symmetry.space_group_name_H-M   'P 1'
#
loop_
_entity.id
_entity.type
_entity.pdbx_description
1 polymer ?
#
loop_
_entity_poly.entity_id
_entity_poly.type
_entity_poly.pdbx_seq_one_letter_code
_entity_poly.pdbx_strand_id
1 'polypeptide(L)'
;MATYLARRLLFMLPTLLGITLMVFMLLALAPGGIGAGLQVQGGQMSDTSKVAQMQAYLEDRYGLNDPVIVQYARWLGRISPVKFGVRDLRTPSGERIAVPREIDLPSLPTVYPLPAAPKVVFTPATGDDAIPEFKRLQREAEGARRDYVGSVRLFRDAIADAARAVGSPLVERLDGKGGAKPADFVDVLVVMDAAAKDPARAKAVTEARGKLDAAAKAMHAKWAMAEETRQRATIAFMARPYPASGLPVIPDLVSLDTADFGVAFSKNRPVWDLIVAALPVTLLINLIAFPISYLVAVPTGVVASVRRGGAFDVFTGVLYLSLYSIPTVLAGVFAIGFLANKQYLGLFPVSGLHDSAAEAMTFLPSTDAQGRWEGGWLLDLLWHVALPVLCLVYGSFAILSKQTRAAMLENLSADYVRTAKAKGVPRDEVVVRHVFRNSLMPLITMFVGIFPAMLAGSVVIERIFSVPGMGSLVIEAIDLRDRELILADTLMIAVVNVVALLLADILYAVADPRVSYA
;
A
#
# COMPACT_ATOMS: atom_id res chain seq x y z
N MET A 1 8.11 19.57 -27.85
CA MET A 1 7.17 18.65 -27.19
C MET A 1 7.76 17.27 -26.93
N ALA A 2 8.19 16.49 -27.95
CA ALA A 2 8.73 15.13 -27.70
C ALA A 2 9.93 15.12 -26.75
N THR A 3 10.92 16.00 -26.96
CA THR A 3 12.11 16.14 -26.10
C THR A 3 11.73 16.53 -24.67
N TYR A 4 10.78 17.45 -24.50
CA TYR A 4 10.27 17.86 -23.20
C TYR A 4 9.60 16.70 -22.47
N LEU A 5 8.71 15.96 -23.14
CA LEU A 5 8.06 14.78 -22.59
C LEU A 5 9.07 13.70 -22.19
N ALA A 6 10.07 13.43 -23.05
CA ALA A 6 11.11 12.47 -22.74
C ALA A 6 11.93 12.88 -21.49
N ARG A 7 12.31 14.15 -21.39
CA ARG A 7 13.01 14.71 -20.22
C ARG A 7 12.15 14.62 -18.95
N ARG A 8 10.84 14.90 -19.05
CA ARG A 8 9.91 14.77 -17.93
C ARG A 8 9.78 13.31 -17.48
N LEU A 9 9.59 12.38 -18.41
CA LEU A 9 9.56 10.94 -18.12
C LEU A 9 10.84 10.47 -17.43
N LEU A 10 12.00 10.97 -17.85
CA LEU A 10 13.27 10.64 -17.21
C LEU A 10 13.34 11.13 -15.76
N PHE A 11 12.86 12.35 -15.47
CA PHE A 11 12.82 12.90 -14.10
C PHE A 11 11.74 12.26 -13.21
N MET A 12 10.76 11.58 -13.79
CA MET A 12 9.76 10.82 -13.01
C MET A 12 10.39 9.66 -12.24
N LEU A 13 11.39 8.98 -12.83
CA LEU A 13 12.04 7.84 -12.19
C LEU A 13 12.69 8.21 -10.83
N PRO A 14 13.59 9.21 -10.74
CA PRO A 14 14.16 9.59 -9.45
C PRO A 14 13.09 10.10 -8.46
N THR A 15 12.03 10.75 -8.94
CA THR A 15 10.93 11.20 -8.07
C THR A 15 10.19 10.01 -7.44
N LEU A 16 9.84 9.00 -8.24
CA LEU A 16 9.19 7.77 -7.74
C LEU A 16 10.10 7.01 -6.77
N LEU A 17 11.39 6.89 -7.10
CA LEU A 17 12.37 6.28 -6.20
C LEU A 17 12.49 7.04 -4.88
N GLY A 18 12.51 8.38 -4.92
CA GLY A 18 12.58 9.23 -3.73
C GLY A 18 11.35 9.07 -2.82
N ILE A 19 10.14 9.10 -3.40
CA ILE A 19 8.89 8.94 -2.66
C ILE A 19 8.82 7.55 -2.02
N THR A 20 9.06 6.49 -2.79
CA THR A 20 8.98 5.12 -2.29
C THR A 20 10.07 4.81 -1.26
N LEU A 21 11.29 5.34 -1.43
CA LEU A 21 12.36 5.21 -0.45
C LEU A 21 11.98 5.91 0.87
N MET A 22 11.45 7.12 0.79
CA MET A 22 11.03 7.88 1.99
C MET A 22 9.96 7.12 2.78
N VAL A 23 8.90 6.65 2.11
CA VAL A 23 7.81 5.90 2.76
C VAL A 23 8.33 4.57 3.31
N PHE A 24 9.19 3.87 2.55
CA PHE A 24 9.80 2.63 3.02
C PHE A 24 10.63 2.86 4.30
N MET A 25 11.46 3.93 4.33
CA MET A 25 12.24 4.31 5.51
C MET A 25 11.36 4.65 6.72
N LEU A 26 10.28 5.42 6.51
CA LEU A 26 9.32 5.75 7.57
C LEU A 26 8.69 4.48 8.17
N LEU A 27 8.29 3.53 7.33
CA LEU A 27 7.74 2.25 7.79
C LEU A 27 8.77 1.38 8.51
N ALA A 28 10.01 1.35 8.00
CA ALA A 28 11.09 0.55 8.60
C ALA A 28 11.54 1.11 9.96
N LEU A 29 11.50 2.44 10.13
CA LEU A 29 11.88 3.12 11.38
C LEU A 29 10.73 3.24 12.38
N ALA A 30 9.49 2.96 11.95
CA ALA A 30 8.31 3.04 12.82
C ALA A 30 8.42 2.07 14.01
N PRO A 31 8.17 2.54 15.24
CA PRO A 31 8.26 1.67 16.42
C PRO A 31 7.21 0.56 16.36
N GLY A 32 7.63 -0.69 16.68
CA GLY A 32 6.75 -1.86 16.77
C GLY A 32 6.91 -2.90 15.66
N GLY A 33 7.59 -2.57 14.54
CA GLY A 33 7.84 -3.52 13.45
C GLY A 33 6.60 -3.96 12.66
N ILE A 34 6.81 -4.81 11.66
CA ILE A 34 5.74 -5.40 10.83
C ILE A 34 4.93 -6.38 11.68
N GLY A 35 3.60 -6.32 11.58
CA GLY A 35 2.71 -7.25 12.30
C GLY A 35 2.51 -6.93 13.79
N ALA A 36 3.00 -5.81 14.30
CA ALA A 36 2.71 -5.41 15.68
C ALA A 36 1.20 -5.22 15.94
N GLY A 37 0.42 -4.90 14.91
CA GLY A 37 -1.04 -4.85 15.00
C GLY A 37 -1.69 -6.21 15.28
N LEU A 38 -1.07 -7.32 14.86
CA LEU A 38 -1.56 -8.66 15.20
C LEU A 38 -1.44 -8.98 16.69
N GLN A 39 -0.45 -8.40 17.38
CA GLN A 39 -0.30 -8.57 18.83
C GLN A 39 -1.42 -7.87 19.61
N VAL A 40 -1.91 -6.74 19.09
CA VAL A 40 -2.99 -5.95 19.74
C VAL A 40 -4.36 -6.60 19.51
N GLN A 41 -4.62 -7.17 18.33
CA GLN A 41 -5.87 -7.89 18.05
C GLN A 41 -5.88 -9.32 18.58
N GLY A 42 -4.70 -9.93 18.73
CA GLY A 42 -4.51 -11.29 19.25
C GLY A 42 -4.62 -11.43 20.77
N GLY A 43 -5.22 -10.49 21.48
CA GLY A 43 -5.44 -10.55 22.94
C GLY A 43 -6.17 -11.80 23.47
N GLN A 44 -6.50 -12.77 22.60
CA GLN A 44 -7.02 -14.10 22.94
C GLN A 44 -6.08 -15.26 22.56
N MET A 45 -4.89 -15.01 21.94
CA MET A 45 -3.89 -16.05 21.76
C MET A 45 -3.05 -16.17 23.04
N SER A 46 -3.47 -17.05 23.92
CA SER A 46 -2.82 -17.33 25.22
C SER A 46 -1.43 -18.00 25.11
N ASP A 47 -0.91 -18.22 23.91
CA ASP A 47 0.33 -18.96 23.66
C ASP A 47 1.41 -18.03 23.09
N THR A 48 2.16 -17.41 23.99
CA THR A 48 3.28 -16.49 23.71
C THR A 48 4.30 -17.10 22.71
N SER A 49 4.42 -18.44 22.72
CA SER A 49 5.36 -19.14 21.83
C SER A 49 4.92 -19.15 20.37
N LYS A 50 3.62 -19.25 20.10
CA LYS A 50 3.08 -19.23 18.73
C LYS A 50 3.15 -17.84 18.09
N VAL A 51 2.86 -16.81 18.87
CA VAL A 51 3.00 -15.40 18.42
C VAL A 51 4.46 -15.13 18.07
N ALA A 52 5.38 -15.59 18.91
CA ALA A 52 6.80 -15.45 18.72
C ALA A 52 7.33 -16.19 17.47
N GLN A 53 6.82 -17.40 17.20
CA GLN A 53 7.16 -18.17 15.99
C GLN A 53 6.62 -17.49 14.73
N MET A 54 5.40 -16.96 14.77
CA MET A 54 4.82 -16.22 13.66
C MET A 54 5.63 -14.95 13.37
N GLN A 55 6.04 -14.22 14.39
CA GLN A 55 6.87 -13.03 14.22
C GLN A 55 8.22 -13.38 13.60
N ALA A 56 8.90 -14.43 14.07
CA ALA A 56 10.16 -14.89 13.49
C ALA A 56 10.00 -15.30 12.01
N TYR A 57 8.89 -15.95 11.67
CA TYR A 57 8.57 -16.30 10.29
C TYR A 57 8.36 -15.07 9.41
N LEU A 58 7.66 -14.03 9.90
CA LEU A 58 7.46 -12.77 9.18
C LEU A 58 8.80 -12.02 9.00
N GLU A 59 9.63 -11.99 10.05
CA GLU A 59 10.97 -11.38 10.00
C GLU A 59 11.84 -12.04 8.92
N ASP A 60 11.83 -13.37 8.84
CA ASP A 60 12.53 -14.11 7.78
C ASP A 60 11.93 -13.87 6.40
N ARG A 61 10.60 -13.97 6.28
CA ARG A 61 9.90 -13.81 5.01
C ARG A 61 10.15 -12.44 4.37
N TYR A 62 10.17 -11.38 5.17
CA TYR A 62 10.36 -10.01 4.70
C TYR A 62 11.82 -9.54 4.80
N GLY A 63 12.73 -10.38 5.32
CA GLY A 63 14.14 -10.05 5.49
C GLY A 63 14.36 -8.86 6.44
N LEU A 64 13.58 -8.76 7.52
CA LEU A 64 13.61 -7.61 8.44
C LEU A 64 14.92 -7.47 9.21
N ASN A 65 15.72 -8.53 9.26
CA ASN A 65 17.04 -8.54 9.88
C ASN A 65 18.13 -7.92 8.98
N ASP A 66 17.84 -7.73 7.68
CA ASP A 66 18.77 -7.10 6.74
C ASP A 66 18.80 -5.58 6.93
N PRO A 67 19.90 -4.90 6.53
CA PRO A 67 19.91 -3.44 6.47
C PRO A 67 18.73 -2.90 5.66
N VAL A 68 18.11 -1.80 6.11
CA VAL A 68 16.89 -1.24 5.52
C VAL A 68 17.04 -0.98 4.02
N ILE A 69 18.22 -0.54 3.59
CA ILE A 69 18.50 -0.29 2.16
C ILE A 69 18.46 -1.58 1.32
N VAL A 70 18.91 -2.71 1.89
CA VAL A 70 18.85 -4.03 1.22
C VAL A 70 17.41 -4.50 1.12
N GLN A 71 16.62 -4.30 2.18
CA GLN A 71 15.17 -4.59 2.16
C GLN A 71 14.46 -3.77 1.07
N TYR A 72 14.78 -2.48 0.97
CA TYR A 72 14.23 -1.60 -0.07
C TYR A 72 14.64 -2.06 -1.49
N ALA A 73 15.91 -2.36 -1.70
CA ALA A 73 16.39 -2.84 -3.00
C ALA A 73 15.70 -4.15 -3.43
N ARG A 74 15.48 -5.06 -2.49
CA ARG A 74 14.75 -6.33 -2.73
C ARG A 74 13.29 -6.07 -3.07
N TRP A 75 12.63 -5.17 -2.35
CA TRP A 75 11.25 -4.74 -2.65
C TRP A 75 11.16 -4.10 -4.03
N LEU A 76 12.08 -3.18 -4.35
CA LEU A 76 12.14 -2.51 -5.66
C LEU A 76 12.36 -3.51 -6.79
N GLY A 77 13.25 -4.50 -6.62
CA GLY A 77 13.47 -5.58 -7.60
C GLY A 77 12.22 -6.43 -7.83
N ARG A 78 11.40 -6.62 -6.80
CA ARG A 78 10.15 -7.38 -6.90
C ARG A 78 9.07 -6.62 -7.68
N ILE A 79 8.93 -5.32 -7.49
CA ILE A 79 7.94 -4.49 -8.21
C ILE A 79 8.43 -4.04 -9.59
N SER A 80 9.75 -4.04 -9.83
CA SER A 80 10.32 -3.69 -11.14
C SER A 80 9.75 -4.60 -12.23
N PRO A 81 9.38 -4.05 -13.41
CA PRO A 81 9.04 -4.88 -14.56
C PRO A 81 10.27 -5.59 -15.15
N VAL A 82 11.48 -5.11 -14.86
CA VAL A 82 12.74 -5.75 -15.27
C VAL A 82 13.19 -6.68 -14.16
N LYS A 83 13.31 -7.97 -14.45
CA LYS A 83 13.76 -9.00 -13.51
C LYS A 83 15.14 -9.49 -13.90
N PHE A 84 15.98 -9.73 -12.90
CA PHE A 84 17.33 -10.25 -13.06
C PHE A 84 17.42 -11.65 -12.48
N GLY A 85 18.16 -12.53 -13.17
CA GLY A 85 18.39 -13.91 -12.76
C GLY A 85 17.36 -14.90 -13.31
N VAL A 86 17.24 -16.04 -12.64
CA VAL A 86 16.34 -17.13 -13.06
C VAL A 86 14.88 -16.68 -12.95
N ARG A 87 14.11 -16.92 -14.01
CA ARG A 87 12.70 -16.55 -14.07
C ARG A 87 11.85 -17.38 -13.13
N ASP A 88 10.89 -16.73 -12.48
CA ASP A 88 9.86 -17.39 -11.69
C ASP A 88 9.02 -18.33 -12.57
N LEU A 89 8.37 -19.29 -11.94
CA LEU A 89 7.38 -20.16 -12.59
C LEU A 89 5.98 -19.61 -12.35
N ARG A 90 5.05 -19.90 -13.26
CA ARG A 90 3.65 -19.50 -13.14
C ARG A 90 2.72 -20.70 -13.22
N THR A 91 1.91 -20.92 -12.19
CA THR A 91 0.89 -21.95 -12.17
C THR A 91 -0.24 -21.64 -13.17
N PRO A 92 -1.06 -22.62 -13.58
CA PRO A 92 -2.26 -22.38 -14.39
C PRO A 92 -3.28 -21.44 -13.71
N SER A 93 -3.28 -21.37 -12.36
CA SER A 93 -4.09 -20.41 -11.59
C SER A 93 -3.51 -18.99 -11.55
N GLY A 94 -2.34 -18.75 -12.19
CA GLY A 94 -1.67 -17.45 -12.22
C GLY A 94 -0.75 -17.17 -11.03
N GLU A 95 -0.66 -18.07 -10.06
CA GLU A 95 0.22 -17.94 -8.90
C GLU A 95 1.69 -17.98 -9.35
N ARG A 96 2.49 -17.07 -8.81
CA ARG A 96 3.92 -16.97 -9.10
C ARG A 96 4.72 -17.76 -8.06
N ILE A 97 5.65 -18.55 -8.52
CA ILE A 97 6.55 -19.37 -7.71
C ILE A 97 7.98 -18.94 -8.00
N ALA A 98 8.62 -18.33 -6.99
CA ALA A 98 10.03 -17.93 -7.06
C ALA A 98 10.97 -19.08 -6.69
N VAL A 99 12.21 -18.94 -7.09
CA VAL A 99 13.30 -19.85 -6.66
C VAL A 99 13.36 -19.88 -5.12
N PRO A 100 13.51 -21.07 -4.50
CA PRO A 100 13.69 -21.16 -3.06
C PRO A 100 14.88 -20.33 -2.58
N ARG A 101 14.61 -19.38 -1.66
CA ARG A 101 15.61 -18.45 -1.13
C ARG A 101 16.72 -19.19 -0.39
N GLU A 102 17.94 -18.69 -0.51
CA GLU A 102 19.06 -19.15 0.30
C GLU A 102 18.78 -19.03 1.80
N ILE A 103 19.39 -19.91 2.56
CA ILE A 103 19.23 -19.97 4.02
C ILE A 103 20.56 -19.54 4.61
N ASP A 104 20.58 -18.32 5.17
CA ASP A 104 21.77 -17.80 5.83
C ASP A 104 22.01 -18.56 7.15
N LEU A 105 23.22 -19.06 7.33
CA LEU A 105 23.67 -19.60 8.59
C LEU A 105 24.37 -18.48 9.36
N PRO A 106 23.91 -18.17 10.60
CA PRO A 106 24.58 -17.18 11.42
C PRO A 106 26.06 -17.54 11.62
N SER A 107 26.97 -16.59 11.38
CA SER A 107 28.39 -16.80 11.67
C SER A 107 28.55 -17.01 13.18
N LEU A 108 29.01 -18.21 13.55
CA LEU A 108 29.31 -18.58 14.93
C LEU A 108 30.82 -18.63 15.12
N PRO A 109 31.33 -18.34 16.35
CA PRO A 109 32.73 -18.48 16.64
C PRO A 109 33.19 -19.94 16.48
N THR A 110 34.52 -20.15 16.46
CA THR A 110 35.20 -21.44 16.29
C THR A 110 34.80 -22.54 17.29
N VAL A 111 34.13 -22.17 18.38
CA VAL A 111 33.58 -23.13 19.38
C VAL A 111 32.46 -24.00 18.79
N TYR A 112 31.70 -23.46 17.83
CA TYR A 112 30.68 -24.19 17.07
C TYR A 112 31.03 -24.13 15.59
N PRO A 113 31.82 -25.09 15.07
CA PRO A 113 32.20 -25.09 13.67
C PRO A 113 30.94 -25.19 12.79
N LEU A 114 30.91 -24.42 11.72
CA LEU A 114 29.82 -24.45 10.74
C LEU A 114 29.70 -25.87 10.19
N PRO A 115 28.51 -26.47 10.15
CA PRO A 115 28.30 -27.74 9.50
C PRO A 115 28.59 -27.62 8.00
N ALA A 116 29.15 -28.66 7.42
CA ALA A 116 29.32 -28.72 5.97
C ALA A 116 27.93 -28.69 5.30
N ALA A 117 27.79 -27.91 4.23
CA ALA A 117 26.57 -27.89 3.44
C ALA A 117 26.26 -29.32 2.92
N PRO A 118 25.03 -29.81 3.07
CA PRO A 118 24.68 -31.15 2.59
C PRO A 118 24.85 -31.20 1.06
N LYS A 119 25.46 -32.28 0.58
CA LYS A 119 25.53 -32.56 -0.87
C LYS A 119 24.29 -33.36 -1.27
N VAL A 120 23.39 -32.73 -2.00
CA VAL A 120 22.16 -33.35 -2.46
C VAL A 120 22.35 -33.87 -3.87
N VAL A 121 22.17 -35.18 -4.04
CA VAL A 121 22.01 -35.81 -5.36
C VAL A 121 20.52 -36.17 -5.49
N PHE A 122 19.83 -35.47 -6.35
CA PHE A 122 18.38 -35.61 -6.54
C PHE A 122 18.05 -35.53 -8.03
N THR A 123 17.25 -36.47 -8.51
CA THR A 123 16.71 -36.46 -9.87
C THR A 123 15.23 -36.15 -9.79
N PRO A 124 14.77 -34.99 -10.32
CA PRO A 124 13.36 -34.61 -10.25
C PRO A 124 12.49 -35.55 -11.10
N ALA A 125 11.26 -35.79 -10.66
CA ALA A 125 10.28 -36.50 -11.44
C ALA A 125 9.95 -35.77 -12.75
N THR A 126 9.57 -36.53 -13.76
CA THR A 126 9.18 -36.03 -15.08
C THR A 126 7.76 -36.46 -15.42
N GLY A 127 7.11 -35.77 -16.36
CA GLY A 127 5.74 -36.07 -16.76
C GLY A 127 4.71 -35.72 -15.69
N ASP A 128 3.70 -36.55 -15.51
CA ASP A 128 2.55 -36.28 -14.65
C ASP A 128 2.90 -36.16 -13.16
N ASP A 129 3.97 -36.80 -12.71
CA ASP A 129 4.43 -36.78 -11.32
C ASP A 129 5.26 -35.52 -10.98
N ALA A 130 5.72 -34.76 -11.95
CA ALA A 130 6.59 -33.60 -11.73
C ALA A 130 5.92 -32.53 -10.85
N ILE A 131 4.66 -32.20 -11.10
CA ILE A 131 3.91 -31.17 -10.37
C ILE A 131 3.58 -31.61 -8.94
N PRO A 132 3.03 -32.81 -8.69
CA PRO A 132 2.80 -33.30 -7.34
C PRO A 132 4.08 -33.34 -6.49
N GLU A 133 5.18 -33.86 -7.04
CA GLU A 133 6.46 -33.91 -6.35
C GLU A 133 6.98 -32.50 -6.04
N PHE A 134 6.95 -31.61 -7.00
CA PHE A 134 7.39 -30.22 -6.80
C PHE A 134 6.61 -29.52 -5.67
N LYS A 135 5.27 -29.64 -5.65
CA LYS A 135 4.43 -29.08 -4.58
C LYS A 135 4.74 -29.69 -3.20
N ARG A 136 5.07 -30.98 -3.17
CA ARG A 136 5.49 -31.64 -1.93
C ARG A 136 6.82 -31.07 -1.44
N LEU A 137 7.84 -31.00 -2.32
CA LEU A 137 9.16 -30.50 -1.98
C LEU A 137 9.14 -29.03 -1.55
N GLN A 138 8.32 -28.18 -2.17
CA GLN A 138 8.10 -26.81 -1.72
C GLN A 138 7.57 -26.75 -0.28
N ARG A 139 6.54 -27.53 0.03
CA ARG A 139 5.97 -27.57 1.40
C ARG A 139 6.97 -28.09 2.43
N GLU A 140 7.75 -29.09 2.07
CA GLU A 140 8.82 -29.64 2.92
C GLU A 140 9.91 -28.60 3.17
N ALA A 141 10.36 -27.88 2.12
CA ALA A 141 11.36 -26.83 2.25
C ALA A 141 10.87 -25.65 3.09
N GLU A 142 9.62 -25.21 2.90
CA GLU A 142 9.02 -24.16 3.72
C GLU A 142 8.85 -24.59 5.18
N GLY A 143 8.44 -25.82 5.44
CA GLY A 143 8.34 -26.41 6.78
C GLY A 143 9.69 -26.44 7.48
N ALA A 144 10.70 -26.99 6.82
CA ALA A 144 12.05 -27.09 7.35
C ALA A 144 12.69 -25.71 7.59
N ARG A 145 12.46 -24.75 6.68
CA ARG A 145 12.88 -23.36 6.87
C ARG A 145 12.24 -22.72 8.11
N ARG A 146 10.94 -22.93 8.29
CA ARG A 146 10.22 -22.43 9.49
C ARG A 146 10.78 -23.00 10.79
N ASP A 147 11.06 -24.30 10.80
CA ASP A 147 11.70 -24.98 11.94
C ASP A 147 13.09 -24.43 12.24
N TYR A 148 13.87 -24.17 11.18
CA TYR A 148 15.18 -23.53 11.31
C TYR A 148 15.10 -22.14 11.91
N VAL A 149 14.24 -21.26 11.37
CA VAL A 149 14.03 -19.90 11.89
C VAL A 149 13.60 -19.93 13.36
N GLY A 150 12.71 -20.84 13.73
CA GLY A 150 12.35 -21.09 15.13
C GLY A 150 13.55 -21.47 16.01
N SER A 151 14.44 -22.33 15.51
CA SER A 151 15.64 -22.73 16.24
C SER A 151 16.69 -21.60 16.39
N VAL A 152 16.82 -20.72 15.40
CA VAL A 152 17.65 -19.50 15.49
C VAL A 152 17.15 -18.58 16.61
N ARG A 153 15.84 -18.46 16.77
CA ARG A 153 15.26 -17.69 17.86
C ARG A 153 15.60 -18.31 19.22
N LEU A 154 15.37 -19.62 19.39
CA LEU A 154 15.71 -20.31 20.63
C LEU A 154 17.20 -20.18 20.98
N PHE A 155 18.07 -20.18 19.98
CA PHE A 155 19.49 -19.92 20.17
C PHE A 155 19.77 -18.47 20.64
N ARG A 156 19.08 -17.46 20.05
CA ARG A 156 19.16 -16.07 20.51
C ARG A 156 18.68 -15.90 21.96
N ASP A 157 17.58 -16.56 22.32
CA ASP A 157 17.05 -16.55 23.69
C ASP A 157 18.06 -17.20 24.66
N ALA A 158 18.71 -18.30 24.27
CA ALA A 158 19.74 -18.94 25.06
C ALA A 158 20.99 -18.04 25.25
N ILE A 159 21.37 -17.23 24.24
CA ILE A 159 22.43 -16.20 24.38
C ILE A 159 22.01 -15.17 25.43
N ALA A 160 20.78 -14.67 25.36
CA ALA A 160 20.26 -13.69 26.30
C ALA A 160 20.20 -14.24 27.74
N ASP A 161 19.77 -15.50 27.91
CA ASP A 161 19.73 -16.19 29.19
C ASP A 161 21.16 -16.38 29.76
N ALA A 162 22.11 -16.74 28.90
CA ALA A 162 23.52 -16.87 29.29
C ALA A 162 24.10 -15.51 29.73
N ALA A 163 23.81 -14.44 29.02
CA ALA A 163 24.23 -13.09 29.38
C ALA A 163 23.68 -12.66 30.77
N ARG A 164 22.41 -12.97 31.03
CA ARG A 164 21.75 -12.71 32.33
C ARG A 164 22.38 -13.50 33.45
N ALA A 165 22.68 -14.77 33.24
CA ALA A 165 23.30 -15.64 34.24
C ALA A 165 24.68 -15.17 34.68
N VAL A 166 25.43 -14.51 33.80
CA VAL A 166 26.76 -13.97 34.11
C VAL A 166 26.75 -12.49 34.55
N GLY A 167 25.57 -11.84 34.54
CA GLY A 167 25.44 -10.41 34.87
C GLY A 167 26.19 -9.51 33.87
N SER A 168 26.19 -9.88 32.61
CA SER A 168 26.84 -9.12 31.53
C SER A 168 26.17 -7.77 31.33
N PRO A 169 26.94 -6.66 31.15
CA PRO A 169 26.36 -5.37 30.77
C PRO A 169 25.68 -5.42 29.39
N LEU A 170 25.83 -6.50 28.63
CA LEU A 170 25.14 -6.76 27.38
C LEU A 170 23.63 -7.01 27.57
N VAL A 171 23.15 -7.33 28.78
CA VAL A 171 21.75 -7.61 29.09
C VAL A 171 20.87 -6.43 28.63
N GLU A 172 21.25 -5.20 28.92
CA GLU A 172 20.51 -4.01 28.52
C GLU A 172 20.38 -3.86 26.97
N ARG A 173 21.41 -4.32 26.23
CA ARG A 173 21.35 -4.34 24.73
C ARG A 173 20.54 -5.52 24.21
N LEU A 174 20.53 -6.65 24.91
CA LEU A 174 19.88 -7.89 24.51
C LEU A 174 18.36 -7.86 24.80
N ASP A 175 17.92 -7.14 25.82
CA ASP A 175 16.51 -6.93 26.17
C ASP A 175 15.83 -5.88 25.26
N GLY A 176 16.60 -5.24 24.36
CA GLY A 176 16.08 -4.35 23.34
C GLY A 176 15.27 -5.09 22.25
N LYS A 177 14.47 -4.33 21.47
CA LYS A 177 13.51 -4.81 20.45
C LYS A 177 14.05 -5.77 19.37
N GLY A 178 15.35 -6.02 19.32
CA GLY A 178 15.99 -6.88 18.31
C GLY A 178 16.41 -8.27 18.82
N GLY A 179 16.32 -8.55 20.11
CA GLY A 179 16.87 -9.77 20.70
C GLY A 179 18.39 -9.93 20.49
N ALA A 180 18.98 -10.99 21.05
CA ALA A 180 20.39 -11.30 20.86
C ALA A 180 20.73 -11.61 19.41
N LYS A 181 21.77 -10.97 18.87
CA LYS A 181 22.33 -11.30 17.56
C LYS A 181 23.41 -12.37 17.70
N PRO A 182 23.64 -13.21 16.68
CA PRO A 182 24.75 -14.18 16.74
C PRO A 182 26.12 -13.53 16.97
N ALA A 183 26.32 -12.28 16.56
CA ALA A 183 27.56 -11.54 16.84
C ALA A 183 27.79 -11.27 18.34
N ASP A 184 26.73 -11.15 19.14
CA ASP A 184 26.82 -10.91 20.58
C ASP A 184 27.33 -12.15 21.33
N PHE A 185 27.37 -13.30 20.68
CA PHE A 185 27.77 -14.58 21.22
C PHE A 185 29.22 -14.59 21.69
N VAL A 186 30.13 -13.96 20.95
CA VAL A 186 31.58 -13.90 21.31
C VAL A 186 31.76 -13.18 22.65
N ASP A 187 31.07 -12.05 22.80
CA ASP A 187 31.15 -11.24 24.00
C ASP A 187 30.59 -11.99 25.22
N VAL A 188 29.49 -12.71 25.03
CA VAL A 188 28.88 -13.53 26.10
C VAL A 188 29.77 -14.67 26.51
N LEU A 189 30.44 -15.39 25.59
CA LEU A 189 31.35 -16.48 25.92
C LEU A 189 32.57 -16.00 26.73
N VAL A 190 33.17 -14.87 26.37
CA VAL A 190 34.31 -14.30 27.10
C VAL A 190 33.90 -13.97 28.53
N VAL A 191 32.74 -13.38 28.75
CA VAL A 191 32.22 -13.06 30.08
C VAL A 191 31.87 -14.35 30.86
N MET A 192 31.35 -15.38 30.20
CA MET A 192 31.05 -16.68 30.81
C MET A 192 32.33 -17.38 31.30
N ASP A 193 33.40 -17.39 30.50
CA ASP A 193 34.66 -18.00 30.86
C ASP A 193 35.33 -17.28 32.06
N ALA A 194 35.14 -15.96 32.15
CA ALA A 194 35.57 -15.20 33.32
C ALA A 194 34.72 -15.49 34.57
N ALA A 195 33.38 -15.54 34.41
CA ALA A 195 32.45 -15.79 35.51
C ALA A 195 32.49 -17.23 36.03
N ALA A 196 32.90 -18.21 35.21
CA ALA A 196 33.08 -19.60 35.63
C ALA A 196 34.17 -19.80 36.70
N LYS A 197 35.08 -18.84 36.86
CA LYS A 197 36.13 -18.84 37.90
C LYS A 197 35.58 -18.44 39.27
N ASP A 198 34.41 -17.86 39.35
CA ASP A 198 33.74 -17.50 40.60
C ASP A 198 32.90 -18.69 41.12
N PRO A 199 33.23 -19.27 42.29
CA PRO A 199 32.50 -20.41 42.85
C PRO A 199 31.00 -20.15 43.05
N ALA A 200 30.62 -18.89 43.33
CA ALA A 200 29.21 -18.50 43.53
C ALA A 200 28.39 -18.56 42.24
N ARG A 201 29.03 -18.38 41.09
CA ARG A 201 28.38 -18.31 39.75
C ARG A 201 28.63 -19.57 38.92
N ALA A 202 29.60 -20.38 39.23
CA ALA A 202 30.06 -21.53 38.45
C ALA A 202 28.92 -22.48 38.06
N LYS A 203 27.98 -22.78 38.97
CA LYS A 203 26.83 -23.65 38.71
C LYS A 203 25.87 -23.04 37.68
N ALA A 204 25.50 -21.76 37.82
CA ALA A 204 24.60 -21.05 36.91
C ALA A 204 25.22 -20.92 35.51
N VAL A 205 26.53 -20.63 35.46
CA VAL A 205 27.28 -20.54 34.19
C VAL A 205 27.31 -21.89 33.46
N THR A 206 27.56 -22.99 34.20
CA THR A 206 27.59 -24.35 33.61
C THR A 206 26.22 -24.72 33.04
N GLU A 207 25.13 -24.42 33.75
CA GLU A 207 23.77 -24.68 33.29
C GLU A 207 23.43 -23.86 32.05
N ALA A 208 23.74 -22.56 32.07
CA ALA A 208 23.53 -21.67 30.93
C ALA A 208 24.32 -22.11 29.69
N ARG A 209 25.58 -22.57 29.89
CA ARG A 209 26.42 -23.10 28.82
C ARG A 209 25.82 -24.37 28.20
N GLY A 210 25.31 -25.27 29.03
CA GLY A 210 24.65 -26.49 28.57
C GLY A 210 23.39 -26.19 27.71
N LYS A 211 22.60 -25.20 28.11
CA LYS A 211 21.43 -24.74 27.32
C LYS A 211 21.85 -24.12 25.97
N LEU A 212 22.91 -23.31 26.00
CA LEU A 212 23.46 -22.66 24.82
C LEU A 212 24.02 -23.68 23.81
N ASP A 213 24.78 -24.67 24.29
CA ASP A 213 25.33 -25.76 23.49
C ASP A 213 24.23 -26.60 22.85
N ALA A 214 23.17 -26.93 23.60
CA ALA A 214 22.03 -27.66 23.11
C ALA A 214 21.28 -26.88 22.05
N ALA A 215 21.04 -25.58 22.24
CA ALA A 215 20.37 -24.72 21.30
C ALA A 215 21.17 -24.53 20.00
N ALA A 216 22.49 -24.36 20.09
CA ALA A 216 23.37 -24.28 18.93
C ALA A 216 23.37 -25.57 18.11
N LYS A 217 23.47 -26.73 18.76
CA LYS A 217 23.42 -28.04 18.12
C LYS A 217 22.06 -28.27 17.40
N ALA A 218 20.97 -27.93 18.08
CA ALA A 218 19.63 -28.02 17.49
C ALA A 218 19.47 -27.12 16.27
N MET A 219 19.96 -25.87 16.34
CA MET A 219 19.94 -24.92 15.22
C MET A 219 20.75 -25.44 14.03
N HIS A 220 21.94 -26.00 14.23
CA HIS A 220 22.76 -26.57 13.15
C HIS A 220 22.07 -27.78 12.49
N ALA A 221 21.44 -28.66 13.28
CA ALA A 221 20.70 -29.80 12.73
C ALA A 221 19.49 -29.35 11.88
N LYS A 222 18.74 -28.33 12.35
CA LYS A 222 17.62 -27.77 11.61
C LYS A 222 18.07 -27.03 10.35
N TRP A 223 19.20 -26.34 10.39
CA TRP A 223 19.80 -25.73 9.21
C TRP A 223 20.16 -26.76 8.14
N ALA A 224 20.83 -27.85 8.52
CA ALA A 224 21.23 -28.88 7.57
C ALA A 224 20.00 -29.50 6.87
N MET A 225 18.92 -29.75 7.59
CA MET A 225 17.66 -30.26 7.05
C MET A 225 16.98 -29.23 6.13
N ALA A 226 16.96 -27.95 6.52
CA ALA A 226 16.38 -26.87 5.74
C ALA A 226 17.16 -26.63 4.44
N GLU A 227 18.48 -26.69 4.49
CA GLU A 227 19.34 -26.54 3.32
C GLU A 227 19.21 -27.74 2.37
N GLU A 228 19.15 -28.97 2.88
CA GLU A 228 18.91 -30.16 2.07
C GLU A 228 17.57 -30.09 1.33
N THR A 229 16.49 -29.77 2.04
CA THR A 229 15.14 -29.67 1.42
C THR A 229 15.06 -28.52 0.44
N ARG A 230 15.74 -27.37 0.72
CA ARG A 230 15.86 -26.25 -0.20
C ARG A 230 16.55 -26.65 -1.50
N GLN A 231 17.69 -27.35 -1.39
CA GLN A 231 18.44 -27.81 -2.60
C GLN A 231 17.59 -28.75 -3.44
N ARG A 232 16.88 -29.71 -2.87
CA ARG A 232 15.94 -30.58 -3.58
C ARG A 232 14.84 -29.78 -4.28
N ALA A 233 14.21 -28.83 -3.57
CA ALA A 233 13.19 -27.96 -4.15
C ALA A 233 13.76 -27.08 -5.28
N THR A 234 15.00 -26.58 -5.15
CA THR A 234 15.68 -25.80 -6.19
C THR A 234 15.94 -26.64 -7.45
N ILE A 235 16.43 -27.89 -7.30
CA ILE A 235 16.65 -28.80 -8.43
C ILE A 235 15.33 -29.09 -9.14
N ALA A 236 14.25 -29.36 -8.40
CA ALA A 236 12.93 -29.56 -8.96
C ALA A 236 12.36 -28.30 -9.64
N PHE A 237 12.65 -27.10 -9.11
CA PHE A 237 12.30 -25.82 -9.72
C PHE A 237 13.00 -25.64 -11.07
N MET A 238 14.30 -25.96 -11.14
CA MET A 238 15.09 -25.86 -12.39
C MET A 238 14.64 -26.84 -13.46
N ALA A 239 13.98 -27.94 -13.09
CA ALA A 239 13.34 -28.85 -14.04
C ALA A 239 12.09 -28.24 -14.71
N ARG A 240 11.65 -27.04 -14.27
CA ARG A 240 10.53 -26.25 -14.83
C ARG A 240 9.24 -27.04 -14.96
N PRO A 241 8.66 -27.54 -13.84
CA PRO A 241 7.38 -28.26 -13.86
C PRO A 241 6.20 -27.37 -14.29
N TYR A 242 6.40 -26.05 -14.23
CA TYR A 242 5.48 -25.04 -14.73
C TYR A 242 6.18 -24.14 -15.76
N PRO A 243 5.42 -23.46 -16.64
CA PRO A 243 5.99 -22.47 -17.56
C PRO A 243 6.65 -21.33 -16.80
N ALA A 244 7.78 -20.85 -17.33
CA ALA A 244 8.45 -19.67 -16.79
C ALA A 244 7.63 -18.40 -17.03
N SER A 245 7.55 -17.53 -16.02
CA SER A 245 6.85 -16.24 -16.12
C SER A 245 7.65 -15.24 -16.95
N GLY A 246 6.93 -14.26 -17.53
CA GLY A 246 7.52 -13.15 -18.26
C GLY A 246 8.17 -13.48 -19.58
N LEU A 247 8.66 -12.44 -20.26
CA LEU A 247 9.34 -12.52 -21.56
C LEU A 247 10.85 -12.46 -21.35
N PRO A 248 11.65 -13.43 -21.85
CA PRO A 248 13.10 -13.36 -21.77
C PRO A 248 13.62 -12.26 -22.71
N VAL A 249 14.43 -11.36 -22.18
CA VAL A 249 15.20 -10.39 -22.97
C VAL A 249 16.60 -10.95 -23.22
N ILE A 250 17.24 -11.42 -22.17
CA ILE A 250 18.50 -12.19 -22.22
C ILE A 250 18.22 -13.47 -21.43
N PRO A 251 18.31 -14.64 -22.04
CA PRO A 251 18.02 -15.92 -21.39
C PRO A 251 18.75 -16.03 -20.04
N ASP A 252 17.99 -16.39 -18.99
CA ASP A 252 18.44 -16.61 -17.62
C ASP A 252 19.23 -15.44 -16.96
N LEU A 253 19.28 -14.25 -17.58
CA LEU A 253 19.91 -13.07 -17.03
C LEU A 253 18.93 -11.90 -16.84
N VAL A 254 18.13 -11.57 -17.87
CA VAL A 254 17.18 -10.45 -17.86
C VAL A 254 15.85 -10.87 -18.47
N SER A 255 14.77 -10.60 -17.77
CA SER A 255 13.41 -10.83 -18.27
C SER A 255 12.49 -9.65 -17.95
N LEU A 256 11.44 -9.47 -18.74
CA LEU A 256 10.34 -8.54 -18.47
C LEU A 256 9.15 -9.33 -17.90
N ASP A 257 8.69 -8.95 -16.74
CA ASP A 257 7.52 -9.55 -16.09
C ASP A 257 6.65 -8.50 -15.44
N THR A 258 5.43 -8.88 -15.10
CA THR A 258 4.50 -8.00 -14.38
C THR A 258 5.04 -7.67 -12.98
N ALA A 259 4.73 -6.46 -12.49
CA ALA A 259 5.06 -6.06 -11.14
C ALA A 259 4.43 -7.02 -10.12
N ASP A 260 5.22 -7.40 -9.11
CA ASP A 260 4.76 -8.23 -8.00
C ASP A 260 4.67 -7.38 -6.73
N PHE A 261 3.45 -7.05 -6.34
CA PHE A 261 3.16 -6.27 -5.13
C PHE A 261 3.16 -7.12 -3.85
N GLY A 262 3.37 -8.44 -3.97
CA GLY A 262 3.37 -9.34 -2.84
C GLY A 262 1.97 -9.70 -2.33
N VAL A 263 1.96 -10.27 -1.13
CA VAL A 263 0.74 -10.73 -0.44
C VAL A 263 0.53 -9.89 0.80
N ALA A 264 -0.65 -9.31 0.95
CA ALA A 264 -1.06 -8.63 2.16
C ALA A 264 -1.13 -9.66 3.32
N PHE A 265 -0.31 -9.45 4.35
CA PHE A 265 -0.26 -10.41 5.46
C PHE A 265 -1.55 -10.38 6.29
N SER A 266 -2.21 -9.22 6.35
CA SER A 266 -3.46 -9.01 7.08
C SER A 266 -4.63 -9.85 6.53
N LYS A 267 -4.68 -10.02 5.21
CA LYS A 267 -5.78 -10.70 4.50
C LYS A 267 -5.35 -12.02 3.84
N ASN A 268 -4.06 -12.32 3.84
CA ASN A 268 -3.46 -13.47 3.15
C ASN A 268 -3.90 -13.58 1.67
N ARG A 269 -4.02 -12.43 1.00
CA ARG A 269 -4.41 -12.30 -0.41
C ARG A 269 -3.39 -11.48 -1.16
N PRO A 270 -3.20 -11.70 -2.49
CA PRO A 270 -2.37 -10.83 -3.31
C PRO A 270 -2.80 -9.36 -3.16
N VAL A 271 -1.82 -8.48 -2.96
CA VAL A 271 -2.08 -7.04 -2.80
C VAL A 271 -2.80 -6.47 -4.02
N TRP A 272 -2.42 -6.92 -5.22
CA TRP A 272 -3.05 -6.50 -6.46
C TRP A 272 -4.56 -6.80 -6.50
N ASP A 273 -4.98 -7.97 -6.03
CA ASP A 273 -6.40 -8.35 -6.00
C ASP A 273 -7.21 -7.46 -5.05
N LEU A 274 -6.61 -7.07 -3.93
CA LEU A 274 -7.25 -6.15 -2.97
C LEU A 274 -7.42 -4.75 -3.58
N ILE A 275 -6.39 -4.26 -4.27
CA ILE A 275 -6.43 -2.97 -4.96
C ILE A 275 -7.48 -2.98 -6.08
N VAL A 276 -7.47 -4.02 -6.93
CA VAL A 276 -8.44 -4.14 -8.04
C VAL A 276 -9.88 -4.26 -7.54
N ALA A 277 -10.10 -4.84 -6.36
CA ALA A 277 -11.42 -4.92 -5.75
C ALA A 277 -11.89 -3.55 -5.17
N ALA A 278 -10.98 -2.79 -4.54
CA ALA A 278 -11.31 -1.52 -3.88
C ALA A 278 -11.34 -0.31 -4.83
N LEU A 279 -10.48 -0.32 -5.86
CA LEU A 279 -10.31 0.80 -6.78
C LEU A 279 -11.59 1.21 -7.52
N PRO A 280 -12.39 0.29 -8.11
CA PRO A 280 -13.63 0.66 -8.81
C PRO A 280 -14.62 1.38 -7.91
N VAL A 281 -14.70 1.01 -6.64
CA VAL A 281 -15.59 1.60 -5.64
C VAL A 281 -15.24 3.06 -5.39
N THR A 282 -13.97 3.34 -5.13
CA THR A 282 -13.47 4.70 -4.92
C THR A 282 -13.61 5.54 -6.19
N LEU A 283 -13.28 4.96 -7.36
CA LEU A 283 -13.44 5.65 -8.64
C LEU A 283 -14.89 6.01 -8.92
N LEU A 284 -15.84 5.12 -8.65
CA LEU A 284 -17.28 5.36 -8.84
C LEU A 284 -17.75 6.59 -8.06
N ILE A 285 -17.46 6.63 -6.75
CA ILE A 285 -17.89 7.75 -5.89
C ILE A 285 -17.27 9.06 -6.38
N ASN A 286 -15.98 9.06 -6.70
CA ASN A 286 -15.27 10.24 -7.16
C ASN A 286 -15.74 10.68 -8.58
N LEU A 287 -16.01 9.73 -9.49
CA LEU A 287 -16.52 10.01 -10.83
C LEU A 287 -17.90 10.70 -10.80
N ILE A 288 -18.68 10.49 -9.74
CA ILE A 288 -19.95 11.20 -9.53
C ILE A 288 -19.68 12.54 -8.82
N ALA A 289 -18.87 12.54 -7.75
CA ALA A 289 -18.64 13.72 -6.93
C ALA A 289 -17.95 14.88 -7.67
N PHE A 290 -16.89 14.59 -8.45
CA PHE A 290 -16.12 15.63 -9.12
C PHE A 290 -16.90 16.38 -10.21
N PRO A 291 -17.62 15.74 -11.16
CA PRO A 291 -18.46 16.46 -12.11
C PRO A 291 -19.50 17.35 -11.42
N ILE A 292 -20.15 16.86 -10.37
CA ILE A 292 -21.12 17.67 -9.60
C ILE A 292 -20.42 18.90 -8.99
N SER A 293 -19.23 18.71 -8.41
CA SER A 293 -18.46 19.81 -7.83
C SER A 293 -18.16 20.90 -8.87
N TYR A 294 -17.70 20.52 -10.07
CA TYR A 294 -17.38 21.46 -11.14
C TYR A 294 -18.62 22.10 -11.75
N LEU A 295 -19.69 21.33 -12.00
CA LEU A 295 -20.94 21.82 -12.56
C LEU A 295 -21.64 22.86 -11.67
N VAL A 296 -21.45 22.78 -10.36
CA VAL A 296 -22.03 23.76 -9.42
C VAL A 296 -21.05 24.90 -9.15
N ALA A 297 -19.79 24.60 -8.79
CA ALA A 297 -18.85 25.61 -8.31
C ALA A 297 -18.33 26.54 -9.40
N VAL A 298 -18.08 26.04 -10.62
CA VAL A 298 -17.53 26.87 -11.69
C VAL A 298 -18.57 27.90 -12.18
N PRO A 299 -19.82 27.55 -12.53
CA PRO A 299 -20.82 28.53 -12.92
C PRO A 299 -21.10 29.55 -11.81
N THR A 300 -21.19 29.10 -10.54
CA THR A 300 -21.42 30.01 -9.43
C THR A 300 -20.26 31.00 -9.23
N GLY A 301 -19.00 30.55 -9.38
CA GLY A 301 -17.81 31.42 -9.34
C GLY A 301 -17.79 32.43 -10.49
N VAL A 302 -18.16 32.03 -11.71
CA VAL A 302 -18.30 32.92 -12.86
C VAL A 302 -19.36 34.00 -12.59
N VAL A 303 -20.58 33.60 -12.18
CA VAL A 303 -21.67 34.55 -11.89
C VAL A 303 -21.29 35.50 -10.75
N ALA A 304 -20.68 34.98 -9.67
CA ALA A 304 -20.21 35.78 -8.55
C ALA A 304 -19.16 36.83 -8.97
N SER A 305 -18.24 36.48 -9.90
CA SER A 305 -17.24 37.42 -10.42
C SER A 305 -17.86 38.55 -11.25
N VAL A 306 -18.84 38.21 -12.11
CA VAL A 306 -19.54 39.19 -12.97
C VAL A 306 -20.44 40.12 -12.16
N ARG A 307 -21.02 39.62 -11.04
CA ARG A 307 -21.89 40.36 -10.12
C ARG A 307 -21.15 40.71 -8.82
N ARG A 308 -19.88 41.07 -8.92
CA ARG A 308 -19.01 41.38 -7.78
C ARG A 308 -19.67 42.37 -6.80
N GLY A 309 -19.71 42.01 -5.50
CA GLY A 309 -20.32 42.82 -4.44
C GLY A 309 -21.84 42.80 -4.42
N GLY A 310 -22.49 42.11 -5.37
CA GLY A 310 -23.95 41.94 -5.38
C GLY A 310 -24.44 40.85 -4.39
N ALA A 311 -25.73 40.81 -4.16
CA ALA A 311 -26.36 39.85 -3.21
C ALA A 311 -26.00 38.40 -3.51
N PHE A 312 -25.90 37.99 -4.78
CA PHE A 312 -25.51 36.64 -5.19
C PHE A 312 -24.06 36.30 -4.79
N ASP A 313 -23.13 37.26 -5.01
CA ASP A 313 -21.71 37.08 -4.66
C ASP A 313 -21.53 36.95 -3.14
N VAL A 314 -22.20 37.82 -2.37
CA VAL A 314 -22.15 37.79 -0.91
C VAL A 314 -22.82 36.51 -0.36
N PHE A 315 -24.01 36.17 -0.86
CA PHE A 315 -24.74 34.97 -0.41
C PHE A 315 -23.97 33.68 -0.69
N THR A 316 -23.48 33.47 -1.93
CA THR A 316 -22.71 32.27 -2.27
C THR A 316 -21.39 32.22 -1.54
N GLY A 317 -20.74 33.38 -1.32
CA GLY A 317 -19.51 33.49 -0.53
C GLY A 317 -19.70 33.07 0.92
N VAL A 318 -20.74 33.57 1.58
CA VAL A 318 -21.07 33.19 2.96
C VAL A 318 -21.51 31.74 3.04
N LEU A 319 -22.41 31.31 2.16
CA LEU A 319 -22.91 29.92 2.14
C LEU A 319 -21.77 28.91 2.01
N TYR A 320 -20.92 29.08 0.98
CA TYR A 320 -19.84 28.14 0.74
C TYR A 320 -18.76 28.16 1.83
N LEU A 321 -18.50 29.34 2.42
CA LEU A 321 -17.60 29.44 3.55
C LEU A 321 -18.15 28.73 4.79
N SER A 322 -19.46 28.88 5.04
CA SER A 322 -20.14 28.19 6.15
C SER A 322 -20.12 26.67 5.96
N LEU A 323 -20.42 26.20 4.74
CA LEU A 323 -20.34 24.78 4.41
C LEU A 323 -18.90 24.25 4.59
N TYR A 324 -17.91 24.95 4.07
CA TYR A 324 -16.49 24.57 4.19
C TYR A 324 -16.02 24.49 5.66
N SER A 325 -16.61 25.29 6.55
CA SER A 325 -16.26 25.28 7.96
C SER A 325 -16.75 24.03 8.71
N ILE A 326 -17.63 23.24 8.11
CA ILE A 326 -18.14 21.99 8.70
C ILE A 326 -17.11 20.87 8.41
N PRO A 327 -16.49 20.25 9.43
CA PRO A 327 -15.62 19.10 9.21
C PRO A 327 -16.35 17.95 8.52
N THR A 328 -15.72 17.32 7.53
CA THR A 328 -16.32 16.23 6.74
C THR A 328 -16.78 15.06 7.62
N VAL A 329 -16.02 14.74 8.69
CA VAL A 329 -16.44 13.73 9.70
C VAL A 329 -17.77 14.10 10.31
N LEU A 330 -17.91 15.34 10.73
CA LEU A 330 -19.15 15.82 11.38
C LEU A 330 -20.32 15.78 10.41
N ALA A 331 -20.12 16.22 9.16
CA ALA A 331 -21.13 16.14 8.10
C ALA A 331 -21.60 14.70 7.86
N GLY A 332 -20.65 13.73 7.77
CA GLY A 332 -20.97 12.32 7.60
C GLY A 332 -21.77 11.73 8.75
N VAL A 333 -21.35 12.02 9.99
CA VAL A 333 -22.06 11.57 11.20
C VAL A 333 -23.48 12.17 11.26
N PHE A 334 -23.64 13.46 10.97
CA PHE A 334 -24.94 14.09 10.87
C PHE A 334 -25.81 13.49 9.75
N ALA A 335 -25.23 13.23 8.60
CA ALA A 335 -25.96 12.62 7.49
C ALA A 335 -26.51 11.24 7.87
N ILE A 336 -25.70 10.38 8.48
CA ILE A 336 -26.15 9.08 8.96
C ILE A 336 -27.16 9.23 10.09
N GLY A 337 -26.87 10.08 11.10
CA GLY A 337 -27.69 10.22 12.28
C GLY A 337 -29.09 10.76 12.01
N PHE A 338 -29.24 11.69 11.08
CA PHE A 338 -30.51 12.36 10.81
C PHE A 338 -31.16 11.96 9.48
N LEU A 339 -30.37 11.83 8.38
CA LEU A 339 -30.93 11.55 7.06
C LEU A 339 -31.12 10.06 6.80
N ALA A 340 -30.21 9.20 7.30
CA ALA A 340 -30.27 7.76 7.08
C ALA A 340 -30.95 7.00 8.23
N ASN A 341 -30.92 7.52 9.46
CA ASN A 341 -31.49 6.83 10.61
C ASN A 341 -33.03 6.79 10.52
N LYS A 342 -33.60 5.59 10.59
CA LYS A 342 -35.05 5.33 10.55
C LYS A 342 -35.82 5.96 11.73
N GLN A 343 -35.15 6.29 12.84
CA GLN A 343 -35.78 7.01 13.98
C GLN A 343 -36.01 8.49 13.68
N TYR A 344 -35.35 9.07 12.68
CA TYR A 344 -35.52 10.43 12.22
C TYR A 344 -36.14 10.44 10.83
N LEU A 345 -35.35 10.80 9.79
CA LEU A 345 -35.88 10.93 8.44
C LEU A 345 -35.87 9.61 7.66
N GLY A 346 -34.90 8.73 7.87
CA GLY A 346 -34.82 7.41 7.23
C GLY A 346 -34.85 7.44 5.70
N LEU A 347 -34.35 8.54 5.09
CA LEU A 347 -34.45 8.76 3.65
C LEU A 347 -33.38 8.02 2.84
N PHE A 348 -32.25 7.72 3.45
CA PHE A 348 -31.10 7.14 2.77
C PHE A 348 -30.60 5.88 3.48
N PRO A 349 -29.86 5.00 2.76
CA PRO A 349 -29.19 3.87 3.39
C PRO A 349 -28.10 4.34 4.37
N VAL A 350 -27.87 3.54 5.40
CA VAL A 350 -26.89 3.86 6.46
C VAL A 350 -25.46 3.53 6.01
N SER A 351 -25.28 2.44 5.25
CA SER A 351 -23.94 1.91 4.93
C SER A 351 -23.94 1.03 3.69
N GLY A 352 -22.75 0.81 3.13
CA GLY A 352 -22.55 -0.06 1.98
C GLY A 352 -22.79 0.63 0.63
N LEU A 353 -22.72 -0.15 -0.44
CA LEU A 353 -22.95 0.30 -1.81
C LEU A 353 -24.30 -0.15 -2.36
N HIS A 354 -24.88 -1.18 -1.77
CA HIS A 354 -26.11 -1.83 -2.22
C HIS A 354 -26.87 -2.42 -1.04
N ASP A 355 -28.17 -2.59 -1.23
CA ASP A 355 -28.97 -3.43 -0.36
C ASP A 355 -28.56 -4.91 -0.50
N SER A 356 -28.79 -5.69 0.55
CA SER A 356 -28.53 -7.14 0.55
C SER A 356 -29.27 -7.92 -0.54
N ALA A 357 -30.38 -7.39 -1.04
CA ALA A 357 -31.17 -7.96 -2.12
C ALA A 357 -30.71 -7.51 -3.52
N ALA A 358 -29.69 -6.66 -3.64
CA ALA A 358 -29.29 -6.04 -4.92
C ALA A 358 -28.86 -7.05 -5.99
N GLU A 359 -28.28 -8.20 -5.59
CA GLU A 359 -27.88 -9.26 -6.53
C GLU A 359 -29.08 -9.87 -7.31
N ALA A 360 -30.28 -9.82 -6.74
CA ALA A 360 -31.48 -10.30 -7.37
C ALA A 360 -32.21 -9.24 -8.21
N MET A 361 -31.79 -7.97 -8.15
CA MET A 361 -32.43 -6.86 -8.86
C MET A 361 -32.04 -6.83 -10.32
N THR A 362 -32.98 -6.38 -11.18
CA THR A 362 -32.66 -6.00 -12.56
C THR A 362 -31.74 -4.80 -12.57
N PHE A 363 -30.90 -4.65 -13.62
CA PHE A 363 -29.95 -3.51 -13.70
C PHE A 363 -30.66 -2.13 -13.72
N LEU A 364 -31.71 -2.00 -14.52
CA LEU A 364 -32.54 -0.79 -14.61
C LEU A 364 -33.85 -0.94 -13.84
N PRO A 365 -34.50 0.17 -13.45
CA PRO A 365 -35.82 0.13 -12.85
C PRO A 365 -36.80 -0.70 -13.69
N SER A 366 -37.56 -1.58 -13.06
CA SER A 366 -38.54 -2.46 -13.70
C SER A 366 -39.77 -2.63 -12.83
N THR A 367 -40.78 -3.27 -13.37
CA THR A 367 -41.96 -3.70 -12.62
C THR A 367 -41.89 -5.21 -12.40
N ASP A 368 -42.15 -5.69 -11.17
CA ASP A 368 -42.23 -7.09 -10.87
C ASP A 368 -43.46 -7.76 -11.55
N ALA A 369 -43.55 -9.08 -11.44
CA ALA A 369 -44.68 -9.85 -12.00
C ALA A 369 -46.04 -9.45 -11.36
N GLN A 370 -46.04 -8.77 -10.22
CA GLN A 370 -47.21 -8.26 -9.51
C GLN A 370 -47.54 -6.79 -9.82
N GLY A 371 -46.77 -6.16 -10.77
CA GLY A 371 -46.96 -4.76 -11.17
C GLY A 371 -46.40 -3.73 -10.18
N ARG A 372 -45.61 -4.14 -9.19
CA ARG A 372 -44.93 -3.22 -8.24
C ARG A 372 -43.66 -2.69 -8.87
N TRP A 373 -43.37 -1.41 -8.65
CA TRP A 373 -42.17 -0.78 -9.15
C TRP A 373 -40.95 -1.19 -8.30
N GLU A 374 -39.91 -1.67 -8.97
CA GLU A 374 -38.61 -1.97 -8.38
C GLU A 374 -37.56 -0.99 -8.91
N GLY A 375 -36.78 -0.37 -8.04
CA GLY A 375 -35.78 0.63 -8.40
C GLY A 375 -34.61 0.10 -9.22
N GLY A 376 -34.37 -1.20 -9.21
CA GLY A 376 -33.26 -1.84 -9.88
C GLY A 376 -31.90 -1.52 -9.27
N TRP A 377 -30.89 -2.27 -9.67
CA TRP A 377 -29.53 -2.23 -9.14
C TRP A 377 -28.87 -0.84 -9.26
N LEU A 378 -29.04 -0.19 -10.41
CA LEU A 378 -28.40 1.12 -10.66
C LEU A 378 -28.96 2.21 -9.74
N LEU A 379 -30.29 2.25 -9.54
CA LEU A 379 -30.90 3.25 -8.68
C LEU A 379 -30.59 2.99 -7.20
N ASP A 380 -30.53 1.72 -6.79
CA ASP A 380 -30.08 1.32 -5.45
C ASP A 380 -28.64 1.79 -5.19
N LEU A 381 -27.71 1.55 -6.14
CA LEU A 381 -26.35 2.05 -6.07
C LEU A 381 -26.30 3.58 -5.92
N LEU A 382 -27.00 4.32 -6.79
CA LEU A 382 -27.03 5.79 -6.74
C LEU A 382 -27.58 6.31 -5.42
N TRP A 383 -28.53 5.59 -4.83
CA TRP A 383 -29.13 5.92 -3.54
C TRP A 383 -28.15 5.70 -2.38
N HIS A 384 -27.38 4.62 -2.42
CA HIS A 384 -26.36 4.32 -1.43
C HIS A 384 -25.17 5.29 -1.48
N VAL A 385 -24.77 5.73 -2.66
CA VAL A 385 -23.64 6.68 -2.80
C VAL A 385 -24.07 8.15 -2.66
N ALA A 386 -25.35 8.46 -2.56
CA ALA A 386 -25.85 9.84 -2.51
C ALA A 386 -25.29 10.61 -1.29
N LEU A 387 -25.36 10.05 -0.09
CA LEU A 387 -24.81 10.67 1.12
C LEU A 387 -23.27 10.77 1.11
N PRO A 388 -22.50 9.73 0.78
CA PRO A 388 -21.07 9.83 0.55
C PRO A 388 -20.69 10.94 -0.43
N VAL A 389 -21.34 10.99 -1.59
CA VAL A 389 -21.12 12.04 -2.61
C VAL A 389 -21.45 13.42 -2.06
N LEU A 390 -22.58 13.60 -1.40
CA LEU A 390 -22.96 14.88 -0.78
C LEU A 390 -21.87 15.37 0.20
N CYS A 391 -21.34 14.46 1.03
CA CYS A 391 -20.28 14.76 1.98
C CYS A 391 -18.93 15.09 1.31
N LEU A 392 -18.71 14.68 0.08
CA LEU A 392 -17.50 15.02 -0.70
C LEU A 392 -17.62 16.36 -1.42
N VAL A 393 -18.79 16.66 -1.98
CA VAL A 393 -18.94 17.82 -2.87
C VAL A 393 -19.09 19.14 -2.15
N TYR A 394 -19.75 19.19 -0.98
CA TYR A 394 -20.07 20.46 -0.32
C TYR A 394 -18.82 21.28 0.04
N GLY A 395 -17.74 20.63 0.50
CA GLY A 395 -16.47 21.29 0.80
C GLY A 395 -15.74 21.80 -0.44
N SER A 396 -15.88 21.09 -1.57
CA SER A 396 -15.25 21.45 -2.85
C SER A 396 -15.82 22.72 -3.44
N PHE A 397 -17.10 23.02 -3.20
CA PHE A 397 -17.77 24.22 -3.76
C PHE A 397 -17.09 25.51 -3.34
N ALA A 398 -16.65 25.60 -2.07
CA ALA A 398 -15.98 26.79 -1.57
C ALA A 398 -14.64 27.03 -2.29
N ILE A 399 -13.83 26.01 -2.42
CA ILE A 399 -12.48 26.12 -3.00
C ILE A 399 -12.59 26.42 -4.49
N LEU A 400 -13.35 25.62 -5.26
CA LEU A 400 -13.48 25.77 -6.70
C LEU A 400 -14.16 27.07 -7.10
N SER A 401 -15.25 27.45 -6.41
CA SER A 401 -15.97 28.69 -6.72
C SER A 401 -15.13 29.92 -6.41
N LYS A 402 -14.43 29.95 -5.27
CA LYS A 402 -13.51 31.06 -4.94
C LYS A 402 -12.35 31.18 -5.92
N GLN A 403 -11.75 30.07 -6.32
CA GLN A 403 -10.66 30.04 -7.28
C GLN A 403 -11.12 30.50 -8.67
N THR A 404 -12.28 30.01 -9.12
CA THR A 404 -12.91 30.46 -10.36
C THR A 404 -13.20 31.96 -10.32
N ARG A 405 -13.80 32.43 -9.23
CA ARG A 405 -14.10 33.86 -9.04
C ARG A 405 -12.83 34.72 -9.07
N ALA A 406 -11.77 34.30 -8.38
CA ALA A 406 -10.50 35.03 -8.35
C ALA A 406 -9.85 35.12 -9.73
N ALA A 407 -9.73 34.01 -10.45
CA ALA A 407 -9.18 33.96 -11.80
C ALA A 407 -10.01 34.82 -12.79
N MET A 408 -11.35 34.77 -12.67
CA MET A 408 -12.23 35.61 -13.47
C MET A 408 -12.06 37.11 -13.20
N LEU A 409 -11.97 37.51 -11.92
CA LEU A 409 -11.80 38.93 -11.55
C LEU A 409 -10.47 39.50 -12.06
N GLU A 410 -9.40 38.74 -11.99
CA GLU A 410 -8.10 39.10 -12.54
C GLU A 410 -8.21 39.36 -14.05
N ASN A 411 -8.78 38.44 -14.78
CA ASN A 411 -8.95 38.52 -16.23
C ASN A 411 -9.97 39.58 -16.66
N LEU A 412 -11.03 39.84 -15.88
CA LEU A 412 -12.02 40.89 -16.17
C LEU A 412 -11.41 42.31 -16.17
N SER A 413 -10.31 42.55 -15.44
CA SER A 413 -9.59 43.81 -15.37
C SER A 413 -8.52 43.96 -16.45
N ALA A 414 -8.22 42.93 -17.24
CA ALA A 414 -7.16 42.91 -18.23
C ALA A 414 -7.46 43.81 -19.46
N ASP A 415 -6.43 44.33 -20.11
CA ASP A 415 -6.55 45.30 -21.23
C ASP A 415 -7.21 44.72 -22.49
N TYR A 416 -7.02 43.38 -22.72
CA TYR A 416 -7.68 42.73 -23.85
C TYR A 416 -9.22 42.72 -23.71
N VAL A 417 -9.73 42.72 -22.47
CA VAL A 417 -11.18 42.81 -22.18
C VAL A 417 -11.70 44.22 -22.49
N ARG A 418 -10.92 45.26 -22.15
CA ARG A 418 -11.23 46.65 -22.49
C ARG A 418 -11.29 46.82 -24.01
N THR A 419 -10.33 46.24 -24.72
CA THR A 419 -10.27 46.26 -26.18
C THR A 419 -11.48 45.57 -26.82
N ALA A 420 -11.88 44.38 -26.30
CA ALA A 420 -13.05 43.63 -26.77
C ALA A 420 -14.34 44.45 -26.58
N LYS A 421 -14.53 45.07 -25.43
CA LYS A 421 -15.65 45.98 -25.15
C LYS A 421 -15.66 47.21 -26.06
N ALA A 422 -14.50 47.81 -26.31
CA ALA A 422 -14.39 48.96 -27.22
C ALA A 422 -14.75 48.62 -28.67
N LYS A 423 -14.55 47.36 -29.09
CA LYS A 423 -14.96 46.81 -30.38
C LYS A 423 -16.46 46.43 -30.45
N GLY A 424 -17.22 46.66 -29.37
CA GLY A 424 -18.67 46.40 -29.35
C GLY A 424 -19.06 44.95 -29.14
N VAL A 425 -18.14 44.07 -28.68
CA VAL A 425 -18.46 42.66 -28.39
C VAL A 425 -19.48 42.60 -27.25
N PRO A 426 -20.57 41.81 -27.37
CA PRO A 426 -21.58 41.63 -26.33
C PRO A 426 -20.96 41.16 -25.00
N ARG A 427 -21.53 41.65 -23.89
CA ARG A 427 -21.01 41.37 -22.55
C ARG A 427 -20.83 39.88 -22.24
N ASP A 428 -21.81 39.06 -22.60
CA ASP A 428 -21.81 37.63 -22.34
C ASP A 428 -20.74 36.90 -23.17
N GLU A 429 -20.53 37.35 -24.42
CA GLU A 429 -19.45 36.82 -25.26
C GLU A 429 -18.06 37.23 -24.70
N VAL A 430 -17.92 38.46 -24.22
CA VAL A 430 -16.68 38.88 -23.52
C VAL A 430 -16.41 38.00 -22.31
N VAL A 431 -17.43 37.71 -21.50
CA VAL A 431 -17.28 36.88 -20.29
C VAL A 431 -16.89 35.44 -20.64
N VAL A 432 -17.63 34.79 -21.54
CA VAL A 432 -17.43 33.37 -21.83
C VAL A 432 -16.21 33.13 -22.72
N ARG A 433 -16.11 33.87 -23.84
CA ARG A 433 -15.09 33.61 -24.85
C ARG A 433 -13.72 34.20 -24.56
N HIS A 434 -13.68 35.38 -23.91
CA HIS A 434 -12.45 36.09 -23.68
C HIS A 434 -11.95 35.94 -22.22
N VAL A 435 -12.82 36.12 -21.23
CA VAL A 435 -12.42 36.10 -19.81
C VAL A 435 -12.33 34.67 -19.28
N PHE A 436 -13.40 33.88 -19.41
CA PHE A 436 -13.44 32.53 -18.85
C PHE A 436 -12.38 31.62 -19.46
N ARG A 437 -12.20 31.69 -20.79
CA ARG A 437 -11.16 30.90 -21.48
C ARG A 437 -9.76 31.15 -20.90
N ASN A 438 -9.41 32.41 -20.65
CA ASN A 438 -8.11 32.76 -20.07
C ASN A 438 -8.03 32.46 -18.57
N SER A 439 -9.17 32.33 -17.90
CA SER A 439 -9.27 31.95 -16.49
C SER A 439 -9.22 30.44 -16.26
N LEU A 440 -9.10 29.62 -17.32
CA LEU A 440 -9.07 28.15 -17.21
C LEU A 440 -7.77 27.61 -16.62
N MET A 441 -6.64 28.34 -16.71
CA MET A 441 -5.33 27.83 -16.27
C MET A 441 -5.33 27.36 -14.82
N PRO A 442 -5.77 28.14 -13.82
CA PRO A 442 -5.86 27.67 -12.44
C PRO A 442 -6.84 26.49 -12.27
N LEU A 443 -7.94 26.47 -13.05
CA LEU A 443 -8.94 25.40 -13.01
C LEU A 443 -8.39 24.08 -13.58
N ILE A 444 -7.55 24.15 -14.64
CA ILE A 444 -6.84 22.98 -15.18
C ILE A 444 -5.91 22.40 -14.13
N THR A 445 -5.15 23.26 -13.41
CA THR A 445 -4.28 22.80 -12.31
C THR A 445 -5.05 22.03 -11.25
N MET A 446 -6.19 22.57 -10.84
CA MET A 446 -7.07 21.91 -9.85
C MET A 446 -7.65 20.61 -10.40
N PHE A 447 -8.09 20.60 -11.66
CA PHE A 447 -8.63 19.41 -12.33
C PHE A 447 -7.61 18.27 -12.36
N VAL A 448 -6.37 18.58 -12.69
CA VAL A 448 -5.31 17.55 -12.71
C VAL A 448 -5.00 17.00 -11.33
N GLY A 449 -5.07 17.83 -10.28
CA GLY A 449 -4.91 17.39 -8.89
C GLY A 449 -6.00 16.41 -8.40
N ILE A 450 -7.10 16.27 -9.15
CA ILE A 450 -8.17 15.31 -8.84
C ILE A 450 -7.70 13.85 -9.02
N PHE A 451 -6.87 13.55 -10.03
CA PHE A 451 -6.51 12.17 -10.37
C PHE A 451 -5.85 11.42 -9.21
N PRO A 452 -4.81 11.97 -8.53
CA PRO A 452 -4.27 11.32 -7.34
C PRO A 452 -5.30 11.17 -6.22
N ALA A 453 -6.15 12.20 -6.01
CA ALA A 453 -7.20 12.16 -4.99
C ALA A 453 -8.26 11.08 -5.29
N MET A 454 -8.56 10.82 -6.57
CA MET A 454 -9.48 9.74 -6.97
C MET A 454 -8.95 8.36 -6.60
N LEU A 455 -7.63 8.17 -6.59
CA LEU A 455 -7.02 6.89 -6.21
C LEU A 455 -6.84 6.75 -4.70
N ALA A 456 -6.39 7.82 -4.04
CA ALA A 456 -6.22 7.83 -2.60
C ALA A 456 -7.53 7.57 -1.84
N GLY A 457 -8.68 7.88 -2.48
CA GLY A 457 -10.00 7.78 -1.90
C GLY A 457 -10.28 8.82 -0.80
N SER A 458 -11.50 8.83 -0.35
CA SER A 458 -11.87 9.59 0.84
C SER A 458 -11.92 8.67 2.05
N VAL A 459 -10.78 8.46 2.68
CA VAL A 459 -10.60 7.59 3.85
C VAL A 459 -11.71 7.78 4.89
N VAL A 460 -12.01 9.05 5.21
CA VAL A 460 -12.99 9.41 6.24
C VAL A 460 -14.40 9.01 5.82
N ILE A 461 -14.80 9.34 4.59
CA ILE A 461 -16.15 9.05 4.08
C ILE A 461 -16.34 7.55 3.87
N GLU A 462 -15.38 6.88 3.27
CA GLU A 462 -15.45 5.44 3.05
C GLU A 462 -15.57 4.68 4.39
N ARG A 463 -14.87 5.12 5.43
CA ARG A 463 -14.96 4.51 6.76
C ARG A 463 -16.29 4.79 7.45
N ILE A 464 -16.79 6.02 7.39
CA ILE A 464 -18.07 6.42 8.03
C ILE A 464 -19.24 5.68 7.39
N PHE A 465 -19.28 5.57 6.07
CA PHE A 465 -20.35 4.91 5.33
C PHE A 465 -20.10 3.42 5.08
N SER A 466 -19.02 2.85 5.66
CA SER A 466 -18.63 1.43 5.49
C SER A 466 -18.51 1.02 4.02
N VAL A 467 -17.96 1.90 3.20
CA VAL A 467 -17.72 1.65 1.78
C VAL A 467 -16.37 0.97 1.60
N PRO A 468 -16.29 -0.21 0.92
CA PRO A 468 -15.04 -0.96 0.77
C PRO A 468 -14.16 -0.40 -0.35
N GLY A 469 -13.74 0.86 -0.24
CA GLY A 469 -12.88 1.53 -1.20
C GLY A 469 -11.40 1.55 -0.79
N MET A 470 -10.58 2.26 -1.61
CA MET A 470 -9.13 2.38 -1.43
C MET A 470 -8.77 3.06 -0.10
N GLY A 471 -9.49 4.11 0.30
CA GLY A 471 -9.24 4.82 1.55
C GLY A 471 -9.47 3.93 2.78
N SER A 472 -10.52 3.11 2.77
CA SER A 472 -10.78 2.15 3.85
C SER A 472 -9.71 1.05 3.89
N LEU A 473 -9.25 0.59 2.72
CA LEU A 473 -8.20 -0.41 2.59
C LEU A 473 -6.86 0.09 3.16
N VAL A 474 -6.50 1.34 2.87
CA VAL A 474 -5.26 1.97 3.35
C VAL A 474 -5.27 2.14 4.87
N ILE A 475 -6.36 2.61 5.46
CA ILE A 475 -6.46 2.73 6.93
C ILE A 475 -6.30 1.36 7.60
N GLU A 476 -6.98 0.35 7.08
CA GLU A 476 -6.84 -1.02 7.61
C GLU A 476 -5.39 -1.50 7.50
N ALA A 477 -4.71 -1.21 6.38
CA ALA A 477 -3.30 -1.54 6.20
C ALA A 477 -2.39 -0.81 7.21
N ILE A 478 -2.67 0.46 7.50
CA ILE A 478 -1.93 1.25 8.49
C ILE A 478 -2.16 0.71 9.90
N ASP A 479 -3.42 0.45 10.27
CA ASP A 479 -3.81 -0.08 11.58
C ASP A 479 -3.12 -1.43 11.85
N LEU A 480 -3.06 -2.31 10.84
CA LEU A 480 -2.42 -3.62 10.89
C LEU A 480 -0.92 -3.60 10.54
N ARG A 481 -0.39 -2.45 10.14
CA ARG A 481 0.99 -2.27 9.67
C ARG A 481 1.37 -3.24 8.54
N ASP A 482 0.47 -3.40 7.58
CA ASP A 482 0.70 -4.20 6.38
C ASP A 482 1.57 -3.43 5.39
N ARG A 483 2.89 -3.66 5.50
CA ARG A 483 3.90 -2.95 4.71
C ARG A 483 3.68 -3.06 3.21
N GLU A 484 3.36 -4.26 2.72
CA GLU A 484 3.24 -4.53 1.29
C GLU A 484 2.07 -3.73 0.71
N LEU A 485 0.95 -3.70 1.41
CA LEU A 485 -0.24 -2.96 0.98
C LEU A 485 -0.03 -1.45 1.02
N ILE A 486 0.60 -0.92 2.11
CA ILE A 486 0.89 0.52 2.23
C ILE A 486 1.84 0.98 1.11
N LEU A 487 2.91 0.20 0.83
CA LEU A 487 3.90 0.55 -0.19
C LEU A 487 3.30 0.48 -1.60
N ALA A 488 2.47 -0.52 -1.89
CA ALA A 488 1.80 -0.67 -3.17
C ALA A 488 0.84 0.49 -3.44
N ASP A 489 0.02 0.86 -2.46
CA ASP A 489 -0.90 2.00 -2.55
C ASP A 489 -0.15 3.32 -2.75
N THR A 490 0.90 3.56 -1.94
CA THR A 490 1.75 4.75 -2.07
C THR A 490 2.39 4.84 -3.46
N LEU A 491 2.92 3.74 -3.98
CA LEU A 491 3.51 3.71 -5.32
C LEU A 491 2.45 4.02 -6.39
N MET A 492 1.27 3.44 -6.28
CA MET A 492 0.18 3.67 -7.23
C MET A 492 -0.25 5.14 -7.24
N ILE A 493 -0.45 5.74 -6.07
CA ILE A 493 -0.76 7.17 -5.95
C ILE A 493 0.37 8.03 -6.53
N ALA A 494 1.63 7.69 -6.24
CA ALA A 494 2.79 8.42 -6.74
C ALA A 494 2.88 8.35 -8.28
N VAL A 495 2.68 7.18 -8.88
CA VAL A 495 2.67 6.99 -10.34
C VAL A 495 1.57 7.84 -10.98
N VAL A 496 0.35 7.78 -10.45
CA VAL A 496 -0.76 8.56 -10.99
C VAL A 496 -0.54 10.06 -10.80
N ASN A 497 0.01 10.49 -9.67
CA ASN A 497 0.34 11.90 -9.46
C ASN A 497 1.34 12.42 -10.51
N VAL A 498 2.36 11.63 -10.80
CA VAL A 498 3.36 11.98 -11.81
C VAL A 498 2.77 12.01 -13.23
N VAL A 499 1.90 11.04 -13.57
CA VAL A 499 1.15 11.03 -14.83
C VAL A 499 0.18 12.21 -14.92
N ALA A 500 -0.48 12.55 -13.82
CA ALA A 500 -1.38 13.69 -13.75
C ALA A 500 -0.64 15.02 -14.00
N LEU A 501 0.57 15.19 -13.43
CA LEU A 501 1.40 16.35 -13.71
C LEU A 501 1.79 16.45 -15.19
N LEU A 502 2.10 15.32 -15.83
CA LEU A 502 2.37 15.27 -17.28
C LEU A 502 1.12 15.66 -18.09
N LEU A 503 -0.05 15.19 -17.67
CA LEU A 503 -1.33 15.56 -18.29
C LEU A 503 -1.60 17.07 -18.12
N ALA A 504 -1.27 17.66 -16.96
CA ALA A 504 -1.36 19.11 -16.75
C ALA A 504 -0.57 19.88 -17.80
N ASP A 505 0.67 19.49 -18.03
CA ASP A 505 1.53 20.17 -19.00
C ASP A 505 0.96 20.10 -20.41
N ILE A 506 0.39 18.96 -20.78
CA ILE A 506 -0.29 18.78 -22.09
C ILE A 506 -1.53 19.68 -22.17
N LEU A 507 -2.36 19.70 -21.12
CA LEU A 507 -3.56 20.53 -21.07
C LEU A 507 -3.23 22.01 -21.09
N TYR A 508 -2.14 22.46 -20.44
CA TYR A 508 -1.67 23.84 -20.52
C TYR A 508 -1.28 24.23 -21.95
N ALA A 509 -0.54 23.37 -22.66
CA ALA A 509 -0.16 23.62 -24.05
C ALA A 509 -1.39 23.72 -24.98
N VAL A 510 -2.44 22.93 -24.72
CA VAL A 510 -3.71 22.99 -25.49
C VAL A 510 -4.50 24.25 -25.14
N ALA A 511 -4.53 24.65 -23.87
CA ALA A 511 -5.30 25.81 -23.41
C ALA A 511 -4.67 27.13 -23.82
N ASP A 512 -3.33 27.25 -23.75
CA ASP A 512 -2.58 28.43 -24.16
C ASP A 512 -1.41 28.06 -25.08
N PRO A 513 -1.57 28.25 -26.41
CA PRO A 513 -0.52 27.93 -27.39
C PRO A 513 0.72 28.83 -27.28
N ARG A 514 0.71 29.86 -26.41
CA ARG A 514 1.88 30.71 -26.13
C ARG A 514 2.87 30.07 -25.16
N VAL A 515 2.44 29.02 -24.46
CA VAL A 515 3.31 28.23 -23.60
C VAL A 515 4.25 27.43 -24.50
N SER A 516 5.48 27.94 -24.70
CA SER A 516 6.53 27.21 -25.42
C SER A 516 7.32 26.36 -24.41
N TYR A 517 7.32 25.06 -24.61
CA TYR A 517 8.21 24.14 -23.90
C TYR A 517 9.54 24.08 -24.67
N ALA A 518 10.47 24.98 -24.29
CA ALA A 518 11.84 24.98 -24.79
C ALA A 518 12.66 23.89 -24.09
#